data_76e1b471e921167bc403950f1f51d498
#
_entry.id   76e1b471e921167bc403950f1f51d498
#
_cell.length_a   1.000
_cell.length_b   1.000
_cell.length_c   1.000
_cell.angle_alpha   90.00
_cell.angle_beta   90.00
_cell.angle_gamma   90.00
#
_symmetry.space_group_name_H-M   'P 1'
#
loop_
_entity.id
_entity.type
_entity.pdbx_description
1 polymer ?
#
loop_
_entity_poly.entity_id
_entity_poly.type
_entity_poly.pdbx_seq_one_letter_code
_entity_poly.pdbx_strand_id
1 'polypeptide(L)'
;MADTLHLEIVTAGGAAVDTQAQQVTLPLADGEAGVLPGHAPLLGALVSGVVRYTSGGAEHYCAVSPGTVNVAANTVTVLARTAEPAPDIDLPRAEAALRRAESDLEARGMEMNVSTAEAARERARARIHAVRLWRKNG
;
A
#
# COMPACT_ATOMS: atom_id res chain seq x y z
N MET A 1 -2.56 5.41 28.59
CA MET A 1 -1.96 6.09 27.45
C MET A 1 -1.68 5.08 26.35
N ALA A 2 -2.14 5.33 25.17
CA ALA A 2 -1.92 4.38 24.08
C ALA A 2 -0.50 4.50 23.54
N ASP A 3 0.24 3.41 23.56
CA ASP A 3 1.57 3.34 22.98
C ASP A 3 1.51 2.77 21.55
N THR A 4 0.31 2.46 21.07
CA THR A 4 0.11 1.85 19.76
C THR A 4 -1.08 2.48 19.04
N LEU A 5 -1.07 2.26 17.73
CA LEU A 5 -2.18 2.56 16.83
C LEU A 5 -2.88 1.26 16.50
N HIS A 6 -4.16 1.31 16.25
CA HIS A 6 -4.87 0.20 15.63
C HIS A 6 -4.86 0.44 14.12
N LEU A 7 -4.20 -0.44 13.37
CA LEU A 7 -4.14 -0.36 11.91
C LEU A 7 -5.06 -1.37 11.27
N GLU A 8 -5.96 -0.88 10.43
CA GLU A 8 -6.81 -1.72 9.59
C GLU A 8 -6.60 -1.36 8.13
N ILE A 9 -6.25 -2.33 7.30
CA ILE A 9 -6.22 -2.19 5.85
C ILE A 9 -7.31 -3.10 5.31
N VAL A 10 -8.34 -2.49 4.71
CA VAL A 10 -9.57 -3.17 4.33
C VAL A 10 -9.80 -3.03 2.82
N THR A 11 -10.22 -4.12 2.19
CA THR A 11 -10.63 -4.16 0.80
C THR A 11 -12.06 -4.72 0.73
N ALA A 12 -12.64 -4.76 -0.46
CA ALA A 12 -13.94 -5.39 -0.66
C ALA A 12 -13.96 -6.87 -0.25
N GLY A 13 -12.80 -7.52 -0.30
CA GLY A 13 -12.66 -8.91 0.12
C GLY A 13 -12.48 -9.13 1.62
N GLY A 14 -12.39 -8.05 2.39
CA GLY A 14 -12.21 -8.11 3.84
C GLY A 14 -10.92 -7.43 4.31
N ALA A 15 -10.56 -7.65 5.55
CA ALA A 15 -9.37 -7.05 6.13
C ALA A 15 -8.12 -7.81 5.69
N ALA A 16 -7.20 -7.09 5.06
CA ALA A 16 -5.88 -7.62 4.70
C ALA A 16 -4.92 -7.51 5.88
N VAL A 17 -5.07 -6.46 6.68
CA VAL A 17 -4.27 -6.21 7.88
C VAL A 17 -5.20 -5.70 8.97
N ASP A 18 -5.05 -6.23 10.16
CA ASP A 18 -5.77 -5.77 11.35
C ASP A 18 -4.86 -6.05 12.54
N THR A 19 -4.16 -5.05 13.02
CA THR A 19 -3.13 -5.24 14.03
C THR A 19 -2.87 -3.97 14.83
N GLN A 20 -2.19 -4.11 15.94
CA GLN A 20 -1.63 -2.99 16.68
C GLN A 20 -0.27 -2.64 16.06
N ALA A 21 0.01 -1.36 15.90
CA ALA A 21 1.27 -0.89 15.31
C ALA A 21 1.85 0.24 16.13
N GLN A 22 3.17 0.32 16.21
CA GLN A 22 3.85 1.41 16.87
C GLN A 22 3.98 2.63 15.95
N GLN A 23 3.99 2.39 14.65
CA GLN A 23 4.18 3.43 13.65
C GLN A 23 3.61 2.94 12.31
N VAL A 24 3.03 3.85 11.54
CA VAL A 24 2.50 3.56 10.21
C VAL A 24 2.96 4.65 9.25
N THR A 25 3.48 4.26 8.09
CA THR A 25 3.81 5.20 7.00
C THR A 25 2.91 4.90 5.81
N LEU A 26 2.25 5.93 5.32
CA LEU A 26 1.20 5.84 4.30
C LEU A 26 1.59 6.55 3.01
N PRO A 27 1.36 5.94 1.82
CA PRO A 27 1.59 6.62 0.56
C PRO A 27 0.34 7.44 0.19
N LEU A 28 0.43 8.75 0.37
CA LEU A 28 -0.68 9.67 0.07
C LEU A 28 -0.41 10.47 -1.19
N ALA A 29 -1.46 11.06 -1.76
CA ALA A 29 -1.38 11.82 -3.00
C ALA A 29 -0.40 12.99 -2.93
N ASP A 30 -0.25 13.61 -1.76
CA ASP A 30 0.65 14.74 -1.54
C ASP A 30 1.97 14.35 -0.87
N GLY A 31 2.27 13.07 -0.82
CA GLY A 31 3.52 12.54 -0.26
C GLY A 31 3.29 11.58 0.88
N GLU A 32 4.36 10.97 1.34
CA GLU A 32 4.27 10.02 2.46
C GLU A 32 3.90 10.72 3.75
N ALA A 33 3.07 10.07 4.56
CA ALA A 33 2.71 10.54 5.89
C ALA A 33 3.08 9.49 6.93
N GLY A 34 3.84 9.90 7.94
CA GLY A 34 4.16 9.05 9.10
C GLY A 34 3.16 9.31 10.21
N VAL A 35 2.60 8.25 10.77
CA VAL A 35 1.61 8.32 11.84
C VAL A 35 2.13 7.61 13.08
N LEU A 36 2.14 8.32 14.19
CA LEU A 36 2.51 7.81 15.51
C LEU A 36 1.29 7.92 16.43
N PRO A 37 1.28 7.19 17.55
CA PRO A 37 0.21 7.37 18.53
C PRO A 37 0.04 8.85 18.93
N GLY A 38 -1.19 9.30 19.03
CA GLY A 38 -1.49 10.70 19.31
C GLY A 38 -1.58 11.60 18.10
N HIS A 39 -1.39 11.05 16.88
CA HIS A 39 -1.46 11.83 15.64
C HIS A 39 -2.83 12.52 15.50
N ALA A 40 -2.80 13.76 15.03
CA ALA A 40 -4.02 14.52 14.76
C ALA A 40 -4.90 13.83 13.71
N PRO A 41 -6.21 14.07 13.73
CA PRO A 41 -7.09 13.49 12.71
C PRO A 41 -6.65 13.85 11.29
N LEU A 42 -6.75 12.87 10.38
CA LEU A 42 -6.34 13.02 9.00
C LEU A 42 -7.30 12.26 8.10
N LEU A 43 -7.74 12.91 7.02
CA LEU A 43 -8.38 12.25 5.89
C LEU A 43 -7.49 12.46 4.69
N GLY A 44 -7.16 11.40 3.98
CA GLY A 44 -6.25 11.49 2.86
C GLY A 44 -6.61 10.58 1.70
N ALA A 45 -6.10 10.94 0.53
CA ALA A 45 -6.20 10.09 -0.66
C ALA A 45 -4.99 9.17 -0.71
N LEU A 46 -5.25 7.86 -0.67
CA LEU A 46 -4.22 6.85 -0.79
C LEU A 46 -3.87 6.65 -2.25
N VAL A 47 -2.59 6.60 -2.57
CA VAL A 47 -2.11 6.26 -3.92
C VAL A 47 -1.52 4.85 -3.91
N SER A 48 -1.30 4.27 -5.08
CA SER A 48 -0.60 2.99 -5.20
C SER A 48 0.78 3.12 -4.57
N GLY A 49 1.12 2.21 -3.70
CA GLY A 49 2.40 2.22 -3.02
C GLY A 49 2.45 1.17 -1.93
N VAL A 50 3.31 1.40 -0.96
CA VAL A 50 3.52 0.47 0.15
C VAL A 50 3.17 1.15 1.46
N VAL A 51 2.25 0.54 2.21
CA VAL A 51 2.03 0.90 3.61
C VAL A 51 3.08 0.16 4.43
N ARG A 52 3.87 0.89 5.19
CA ARG A 52 4.88 0.32 6.07
C ARG A 52 4.43 0.50 7.51
N TYR A 53 4.57 -0.51 8.31
CA TYR A 53 4.22 -0.39 9.72
C TYR A 53 5.11 -1.26 10.59
N THR A 54 5.32 -0.81 11.82
CA THR A 54 6.08 -1.54 12.82
C THR A 54 5.10 -2.15 13.80
N SER A 55 5.17 -3.46 13.97
CA SER A 55 4.31 -4.20 14.88
C SER A 55 5.11 -5.32 15.53
N GLY A 56 5.03 -5.44 16.84
CA GLY A 56 5.78 -6.45 17.57
C GLY A 56 7.30 -6.31 17.42
N GLY A 57 7.78 -5.08 17.21
CA GLY A 57 9.21 -4.81 17.04
C GLY A 57 9.75 -5.12 15.64
N ALA A 58 8.91 -5.54 14.71
CA ALA A 58 9.33 -5.85 13.33
C ALA A 58 8.61 -4.94 12.33
N GLU A 59 9.27 -4.63 11.24
CA GLU A 59 8.66 -3.88 10.14
C GLU A 59 7.91 -4.80 9.19
N HIS A 60 6.75 -4.33 8.76
CA HIS A 60 5.87 -5.03 7.83
C HIS A 60 5.55 -4.13 6.64
N TYR A 61 5.25 -4.74 5.51
CA TYR A 61 5.01 -4.04 4.26
C TYR A 61 3.77 -4.61 3.58
N CYS A 62 2.89 -3.73 3.11
CA CYS A 62 1.67 -4.13 2.40
C CYS A 62 1.55 -3.28 1.14
N ALA A 63 1.49 -3.92 -0.02
CA ALA A 63 1.26 -3.22 -1.28
C ALA A 63 -0.21 -2.88 -1.40
N VAL A 64 -0.52 -1.62 -1.67
CA VAL A 64 -1.91 -1.14 -1.76
C VAL A 64 -2.16 -0.43 -3.09
N SER A 65 -3.40 -0.48 -3.54
CA SER A 65 -3.90 0.32 -4.66
C SER A 65 -4.58 1.57 -4.12
N PRO A 66 -4.94 2.53 -4.99
CA PRO A 66 -5.56 3.77 -4.52
C PRO A 66 -6.83 3.58 -3.72
N GLY A 67 -7.06 4.47 -2.79
CA GLY A 67 -8.22 4.46 -1.93
C GLY A 67 -8.23 5.66 -0.99
N THR A 68 -8.63 5.44 0.25
CA THR A 68 -8.71 6.50 1.25
C THR A 68 -8.09 6.09 2.57
N VAL A 69 -7.66 7.06 3.34
CA VAL A 69 -7.11 6.87 4.68
C VAL A 69 -7.84 7.78 5.64
N ASN A 70 -8.19 7.23 6.78
CA ASN A 70 -8.75 7.99 7.91
C ASN A 70 -7.91 7.69 9.15
N VAL A 71 -7.39 8.72 9.77
CA VAL A 71 -6.68 8.62 11.05
C VAL A 71 -7.48 9.39 12.09
N ALA A 72 -7.90 8.72 13.14
CA ALA A 72 -8.61 9.35 14.24
C ALA A 72 -8.52 8.48 15.49
N ALA A 73 -8.31 9.11 16.65
CA ALA A 73 -8.33 8.43 17.95
C ALA A 73 -7.43 7.18 17.98
N ASN A 74 -6.21 7.31 17.51
CA ASN A 74 -5.23 6.21 17.45
C ASN A 74 -5.66 5.02 16.58
N THR A 75 -6.57 5.26 15.64
CA THR A 75 -6.97 4.24 14.65
C THR A 75 -6.63 4.74 13.26
N VAL A 76 -5.95 3.93 12.50
CA VAL A 76 -5.62 4.18 11.09
C VAL A 76 -6.42 3.20 10.25
N THR A 77 -7.36 3.72 9.48
CA THR A 77 -8.21 2.91 8.60
C THR A 77 -7.84 3.20 7.16
N VAL A 78 -7.37 2.20 6.46
CA VAL A 78 -7.01 2.26 5.04
C VAL A 78 -8.04 1.47 4.26
N LEU A 79 -8.73 2.13 3.33
CA LEU A 79 -9.66 1.48 2.42
C LEU A 79 -9.02 1.50 1.04
N ALA A 80 -8.68 0.34 0.51
CA ALA A 80 -8.02 0.20 -0.78
C ALA A 80 -8.77 -0.81 -1.65
N ARG A 81 -8.63 -0.69 -2.95
CA ARG A 81 -9.23 -1.65 -3.87
C ARG A 81 -8.54 -3.01 -3.70
N THR A 82 -7.22 -3.01 -3.62
CA THR A 82 -6.42 -4.21 -3.37
C THR A 82 -5.37 -3.92 -2.31
N ALA A 83 -5.03 -4.93 -1.53
CA ALA A 83 -3.98 -4.85 -0.52
C ALA A 83 -3.36 -6.24 -0.37
N GLU A 84 -2.05 -6.30 -0.49
CA GLU A 84 -1.33 -7.57 -0.37
C GLU A 84 -0.13 -7.41 0.56
N PRO A 85 -0.14 -8.11 1.70
CA PRO A 85 1.06 -8.18 2.53
C PRO A 85 2.24 -8.78 1.75
N ALA A 86 3.44 -8.24 1.96
CA ALA A 86 4.63 -8.64 1.20
C ALA A 86 4.86 -10.16 1.15
N PRO A 87 4.71 -10.91 2.27
CA PRO A 87 4.91 -12.37 2.23
C PRO A 87 3.96 -13.11 1.29
N ASP A 88 2.80 -12.52 0.98
CA ASP A 88 1.79 -13.14 0.13
C ASP A 88 1.97 -12.81 -1.35
N ILE A 89 2.91 -11.94 -1.69
CA ILE A 89 3.11 -11.49 -3.06
C ILE A 89 3.96 -12.49 -3.85
N ASP A 90 3.45 -12.89 -5.00
CA ASP A 90 4.19 -13.69 -5.99
C ASP A 90 5.04 -12.73 -6.82
N LEU A 91 6.32 -12.64 -6.51
CA LEU A 91 7.23 -11.69 -7.18
C LEU A 91 7.35 -11.94 -8.69
N PRO A 92 7.57 -13.17 -9.18
CA PRO A 92 7.61 -13.40 -10.63
C PRO A 92 6.34 -12.96 -11.35
N ARG A 93 5.19 -13.16 -10.74
CA ARG A 93 3.90 -12.73 -11.29
C ARG A 93 3.80 -11.21 -11.34
N ALA A 94 4.26 -10.53 -10.29
CA ALA A 94 4.27 -9.06 -10.25
C ALA A 94 5.22 -8.49 -11.31
N GLU A 95 6.38 -9.10 -11.49
CA GLU A 95 7.34 -8.70 -12.52
C GLU A 95 6.78 -8.90 -13.93
N ALA A 96 6.08 -10.02 -14.16
CA ALA A 96 5.41 -10.26 -15.44
C ALA A 96 4.29 -9.25 -15.71
N ALA A 97 3.53 -8.90 -14.67
CA ALA A 97 2.48 -7.89 -14.77
C ALA A 97 3.06 -6.52 -15.11
N LEU A 98 4.21 -6.17 -14.52
CA LEU A 98 4.89 -4.91 -14.84
C LEU A 98 5.34 -4.87 -16.31
N ARG A 99 5.97 -5.93 -16.79
CA ARG A 99 6.39 -6.01 -18.19
C ARG A 99 5.22 -5.89 -19.15
N ARG A 100 4.10 -6.51 -18.82
CA ARG A 100 2.88 -6.42 -19.65
C ARG A 100 2.33 -4.99 -19.68
N ALA A 101 2.27 -4.34 -18.54
CA ALA A 101 1.77 -2.98 -18.46
C ALA A 101 2.67 -2.00 -19.23
N GLU A 102 3.98 -2.14 -19.09
CA GLU A 102 4.95 -1.32 -19.82
C GLU A 102 4.87 -1.55 -21.33
N SER A 103 4.72 -2.80 -21.75
CA SER A 103 4.54 -3.15 -23.16
C SER A 103 3.26 -2.55 -23.73
N ASP A 104 2.17 -2.61 -22.98
CA ASP A 104 0.88 -2.02 -23.38
C ASP A 104 1.00 -0.50 -23.55
N LEU A 105 1.70 0.17 -22.64
CA LEU A 105 1.91 1.62 -22.73
C LEU A 105 2.75 2.00 -23.95
N GLU A 106 3.79 1.22 -24.26
CA GLU A 106 4.62 1.48 -25.43
C GLU A 106 3.89 1.23 -26.74
N ALA A 107 3.17 0.12 -26.83
CA ALA A 107 2.58 -0.34 -28.10
C ALA A 107 1.33 0.42 -28.48
N ARG A 108 0.60 0.95 -27.52
CA ARG A 108 -0.76 1.41 -27.74
C ARG A 108 -1.10 2.79 -27.17
N GLY A 109 -0.10 3.58 -26.87
CA GLY A 109 -0.28 4.84 -26.15
C GLY A 109 -1.41 5.75 -26.64
N MET A 110 -1.86 5.61 -27.88
CA MET A 110 -2.92 6.44 -28.46
C MET A 110 -4.27 5.75 -28.57
N GLU A 111 -4.29 4.43 -28.54
CA GLU A 111 -5.49 3.65 -28.87
C GLU A 111 -6.11 2.94 -27.68
N MET A 112 -5.37 2.80 -26.60
CA MET A 112 -5.84 2.10 -25.45
C MET A 112 -6.23 3.01 -24.33
N ASN A 113 -6.88 2.43 -23.37
CA ASN A 113 -7.09 3.07 -22.08
C ASN A 113 -5.76 3.17 -21.35
N VAL A 114 -5.02 4.22 -21.62
CA VAL A 114 -3.71 4.49 -21.02
C VAL A 114 -3.79 4.50 -19.49
N SER A 115 -4.88 5.06 -18.96
CA SER A 115 -5.14 5.11 -17.52
C SER A 115 -5.17 3.73 -16.90
N THR A 116 -5.77 2.73 -17.56
CA THR A 116 -5.80 1.34 -17.09
C THR A 116 -4.42 0.72 -17.07
N ALA A 117 -3.63 0.95 -18.12
CA ALA A 117 -2.27 0.43 -18.21
C ALA A 117 -1.35 1.09 -17.19
N GLU A 118 -1.50 2.40 -16.96
CA GLU A 118 -0.75 3.12 -15.93
C GLU A 118 -1.08 2.61 -14.54
N ALA A 119 -2.36 2.38 -14.24
CA ALA A 119 -2.79 1.83 -12.97
C ALA A 119 -2.23 0.43 -12.74
N ALA A 120 -2.23 -0.41 -13.78
CA ALA A 120 -1.64 -1.76 -13.70
C ALA A 120 -0.14 -1.70 -13.43
N ARG A 121 0.56 -0.77 -14.07
CA ARG A 121 1.99 -0.54 -13.85
C ARG A 121 2.27 -0.15 -12.39
N GLU A 122 1.51 0.80 -11.86
CA GLU A 122 1.71 1.27 -10.49
C GLU A 122 1.41 0.17 -9.47
N ARG A 123 0.38 -0.66 -9.69
CA ARG A 123 0.11 -1.81 -8.82
C ARG A 123 1.26 -2.81 -8.82
N ALA A 124 1.80 -3.11 -9.99
CA ALA A 124 2.92 -4.05 -10.11
C ALA A 124 4.17 -3.50 -9.43
N ARG A 125 4.47 -2.22 -9.63
CA ARG A 125 5.59 -1.55 -8.97
C ARG A 125 5.47 -1.58 -7.45
N ALA A 126 4.28 -1.34 -6.93
CA ALA A 126 4.04 -1.38 -5.48
C ALA A 126 4.30 -2.77 -4.91
N ARG A 127 3.83 -3.82 -5.59
CA ARG A 127 4.07 -5.19 -5.16
C ARG A 127 5.55 -5.54 -5.14
N ILE A 128 6.26 -5.19 -6.20
CA ILE A 128 7.70 -5.43 -6.31
C ILE A 128 8.45 -4.68 -5.21
N HIS A 129 8.08 -3.43 -5.00
CA HIS A 129 8.69 -2.59 -3.96
C HIS A 129 8.48 -3.18 -2.57
N ALA A 130 7.26 -3.63 -2.27
CA ALA A 130 6.95 -4.24 -0.98
C ALA A 130 7.79 -5.48 -0.71
N VAL A 131 7.94 -6.36 -1.70
CA VAL A 131 8.75 -7.57 -1.57
C VAL A 131 10.23 -7.23 -1.37
N ARG A 132 10.74 -6.25 -2.11
CA ARG A 132 12.14 -5.82 -1.99
C ARG A 132 12.44 -5.24 -0.61
N LEU A 133 11.55 -4.41 -0.09
CA LEU A 133 11.69 -3.85 1.26
C LEU A 133 11.63 -4.94 2.31
N TRP A 134 10.71 -5.86 2.18
CA TRP A 134 10.56 -6.98 3.10
C TRP A 134 11.79 -7.87 3.11
N ARG A 135 12.32 -8.21 1.94
CA ARG A 135 13.53 -9.06 1.83
C ARG A 135 14.77 -8.37 2.36
N LYS A 136 14.85 -7.05 2.22
CA LYS A 136 15.98 -6.27 2.70
C LYS A 136 15.98 -6.13 4.22
N ASN A 137 14.79 -5.95 4.81
CA ASN A 137 14.63 -5.59 6.23
C ASN A 137 14.05 -6.72 7.08
N GLY A 138 13.63 -7.79 6.45
CA GLY A 138 13.02 -8.95 7.11
C GLY A 138 13.97 -10.14 7.26
#